data_adb41baa07b4eca6bc703d4686312396
#
_entry.id   adb41baa07b4eca6bc703d4686312396
#
_cell.length_a   1.000
_cell.length_b   1.000
_cell.length_c   1.000
_cell.angle_alpha   90.00
_cell.angle_beta   90.00
_cell.angle_gamma   90.00
#
_symmetry.space_group_name_H-M   'P 1'
#
loop_
_entity.id
_entity.type
_entity.pdbx_description
1 polymer ?
#
loop_
_entity_poly.entity_id
_entity_poly.type
_entity_poly.pdbx_seq_one_letter_code
_entity_poly.pdbx_strand_id
1 'polypeptide(L)' 'MKLLEPGTEVDGFVVHECIHAGGMAHIYHAGYANTARDPGFPLAMKIPRMTA' A
#
# COMPACT_ATOMS: atom_id res chain seq x y z
N MET A 1 12.88 6.52 6.07
CA MET A 1 12.16 5.34 5.55
C MET A 1 11.91 5.50 4.07
N LYS A 2 12.21 4.45 3.32
CA LYS A 2 12.07 4.50 1.87
C LYS A 2 10.63 4.20 1.46
N LEU A 3 10.10 4.97 0.51
CA LEU A 3 8.76 4.72 -0.02
C LEU A 3 8.73 3.43 -0.81
N LEU A 4 7.61 2.73 -0.74
CA LEU A 4 7.39 1.54 -1.56
C LEU A 4 7.17 1.94 -3.01
N GLU A 5 7.74 1.19 -3.92
CA GLU A 5 7.56 1.44 -5.34
C GLU A 5 6.23 0.84 -5.82
N PRO A 6 5.59 1.47 -6.82
CA PRO A 6 4.40 0.89 -7.42
C PRO A 6 4.66 -0.51 -7.93
N GLY A 7 3.73 -1.42 -7.65
CA GLY A 7 3.86 -2.82 -8.01
C GLY A 7 4.46 -3.69 -6.92
N THR A 8 4.87 -3.10 -5.80
CA THR A 8 5.38 -3.88 -4.67
C THR A 8 4.27 -4.71 -4.06
N GLU A 9 4.52 -5.99 -3.83
CA GLU A 9 3.55 -6.88 -3.20
C GLU A 9 3.83 -6.99 -1.71
N VAL A 10 2.79 -6.79 -0.89
CA VAL A 10 2.86 -6.87 0.57
C VAL A 10 1.66 -7.67 1.06
N ASP A 11 1.91 -8.84 1.65
CA ASP A 11 0.87 -9.68 2.27
C ASP A 11 -0.34 -9.96 1.37
N GLY A 12 -0.09 -10.22 0.09
CA GLY A 12 -1.16 -10.52 -0.85
C GLY A 12 -1.81 -9.30 -1.46
N PHE A 13 -1.28 -8.11 -1.19
CA PHE A 13 -1.73 -6.86 -1.79
C PHE A 13 -0.65 -6.28 -2.68
N VAL A 14 -1.07 -5.59 -3.72
CA VAL A 14 -0.15 -4.85 -4.58
C VAL A 14 -0.30 -3.37 -4.27
N VAL A 15 0.80 -2.73 -3.94
CA VAL A 15 0.84 -1.28 -3.68
C VAL A 15 0.91 -0.57 -5.02
N HIS A 16 0.06 0.46 -5.21
CA HIS A 16 0.07 1.24 -6.44
C HIS A 16 0.81 2.56 -6.25
N GLU A 17 0.16 3.54 -5.64
CA GLU A 17 0.79 4.85 -5.46
C GLU A 17 0.69 5.30 -4.01
N CYS A 18 1.64 6.12 -3.59
CA CYS A 18 1.56 6.75 -2.28
C CYS A 18 0.67 7.98 -2.39
N ILE A 19 -0.47 7.96 -1.69
CA ILE A 19 -1.41 9.07 -1.71
C ILE A 19 -1.18 10.05 -0.57
N HIS A 20 -0.43 9.63 0.46
CA HIS A 20 -0.09 10.50 1.57
C HIS A 20 1.15 9.98 2.27
N ALA A 21 2.11 10.83 2.50
CA ALA A 21 3.32 10.51 3.24
C ALA A 21 3.40 11.42 4.46
N GLY A 22 2.95 10.89 5.59
CA GLY A 22 2.99 11.62 6.85
C GLY A 22 4.20 11.28 7.68
N GLY A 23 4.33 11.94 8.84
CA GLY A 23 5.44 11.70 9.75
C GLY A 23 5.35 10.36 10.47
N MET A 24 4.15 9.81 10.63
CA MET A 24 3.91 8.58 11.38
C MET A 24 3.64 7.38 10.48
N ALA A 25 3.13 7.60 9.29
CA ALA A 25 2.76 6.52 8.39
C ALA A 25 2.68 7.00 6.96
N HIS A 26 2.76 6.06 6.04
CA HIS A 26 2.49 6.31 4.63
C HIS A 26 1.19 5.60 4.26
N ILE A 27 0.38 6.24 3.42
CA ILE A 27 -0.89 5.67 2.94
C ILE A 27 -0.77 5.47 1.44
N TYR A 28 -1.08 4.26 1.00
CA TYR A 28 -0.97 3.87 -0.40
C TYR A 28 -2.30 3.42 -0.95
N HIS A 29 -2.54 3.69 -2.23
CA HIS A 29 -3.53 2.96 -2.98
C HIS A 29 -3.02 1.53 -3.15
N ALA A 30 -3.89 0.55 -2.96
CA ALA A 30 -3.52 -0.84 -3.08
C ALA A 30 -4.64 -1.64 -3.73
N GLY A 31 -4.30 -2.82 -4.23
CA GLY A 31 -5.25 -3.78 -4.73
C GLY A 31 -4.85 -5.19 -4.29
N TYR A 32 -5.69 -6.16 -4.56
CA TYR A 32 -5.31 -7.54 -4.29
C TYR A 32 -4.35 -8.05 -5.37
N ALA A 33 -3.31 -8.77 -4.94
CA ALA A 33 -2.41 -9.43 -5.87
C ALA A 33 -3.16 -10.48 -6.68
N ASN A 34 -4.12 -11.17 -6.05
CA ASN A 34 -5.00 -12.11 -6.73
C ASN A 34 -6.26 -11.36 -7.19
N THR A 35 -6.38 -11.12 -8.49
CA THR A 35 -7.49 -10.37 -9.05
C THR A 35 -8.84 -11.04 -8.84
N ALA A 36 -8.87 -12.35 -8.61
CA ALA A 36 -10.12 -13.05 -8.32
C ALA A 36 -10.72 -12.63 -6.97
N ARG A 37 -9.93 -12.01 -6.11
CA ARG A 37 -10.37 -11.54 -4.80
C ARG A 37 -10.65 -10.04 -4.77
N ASP A 38 -10.50 -9.39 -5.91
CA ASP A 38 -10.69 -7.95 -6.01
C ASP A 38 -12.15 -7.59 -5.72
N PRO A 39 -12.41 -6.75 -4.70
CA PRO A 39 -13.78 -6.38 -4.35
C PRO A 39 -14.39 -5.36 -5.32
N GLY A 40 -13.63 -4.84 -6.29
CA GLY A 40 -14.12 -3.89 -7.26
C GLY A 40 -14.16 -2.44 -6.77
N PHE A 41 -13.57 -2.17 -5.62
CA PHE A 41 -13.44 -0.80 -5.12
C PHE A 41 -12.01 -0.53 -4.64
N PRO A 42 -11.58 0.74 -4.58
CA PRO A 42 -10.22 1.08 -4.17
C PRO A 42 -9.94 0.66 -2.73
N LEU A 43 -8.72 0.18 -2.50
CA LEU A 43 -8.24 -0.13 -1.16
C LEU A 43 -7.17 0.87 -0.77
N ALA A 44 -7.12 1.18 0.52
CA ALA A 44 -6.05 2.00 1.07
C ALA A 44 -5.24 1.16 2.06
N MET A 45 -3.93 1.23 1.95
CA MET A 45 -3.03 0.52 2.85
C MET A 45 -2.22 1.54 3.64
N LYS A 46 -2.36 1.50 4.96
CA LYS A 46 -1.59 2.35 5.85
C LYS A 46 -0.40 1.56 6.37
N ILE A 47 0.78 2.04 6.08
CA ILE A 47 2.02 1.41 6.53
C ILE A 47 2.66 2.34 7.56
N PRO A 48 2.71 1.92 8.84
CA PRO A 48 3.34 2.72 9.88
C PRO A 48 4.80 2.93 9.58
N ARG A 49 5.28 4.13 9.88
CA ARG A 49 6.69 4.44 9.75
C ARG A 49 7.42 3.86 10.94
N MET A 50 8.24 2.87 10.69
CA MET A 50 9.02 2.20 11.73
C MET A 50 10.36 2.90 11.88
N THR A 51 10.60 3.46 13.04
CA THR A 51 11.91 4.03 13.36
C THR A 51 12.55 3.20 14.47
N ALA A 52 13.78 2.88 14.27
CA ALA A 52 14.54 2.13 15.27
C ALA A 52 14.89 3.04 16.44
#